data_fdd59a751f4f3466b0bc09b9df13e984
#
_entry.id   fdd59a751f4f3466b0bc09b9df13e984
#
_cell.length_a   1.000
_cell.length_b   1.000
_cell.length_c   1.000
_cell.angle_alpha   90.00
_cell.angle_beta   90.00
_cell.angle_gamma   90.00
#
_symmetry.space_group_name_H-M   'P 1'
#
loop_
_entity.id
_entity.type
_entity.pdbx_description
1 polymer ?
#
loop_
_entity_poly.entity_id
_entity_poly.type
_entity_poly.pdbx_seq_one_letter_code
_entity_poly.pdbx_strand_id
1 'polypeptide(L)'
;MSLPGSLVECLAKHLSDHLARPVDIEECVVVGGGSINDAYRLETNDGRYFVKVNQADRYPSFFAAEADGLGRIGATSTMRVPKVIAVGEDHDDSYLLLEWIASGPKTPAFWSDFGRSLAALHRHTAPAFGLERDNYIGTLVQRNTEHPG
;
A
#
# COMPACT_ATOMS: atom_id res chain seq x y z
N MET A 1 7.86 -14.70 11.91
CA MET A 1 8.96 -14.55 10.92
C MET A 1 9.47 -13.13 11.07
N SER A 2 10.78 -12.89 11.09
CA SER A 2 11.36 -11.54 11.19
C SER A 2 11.78 -11.07 9.79
N LEU A 3 11.75 -9.76 9.55
CA LEU A 3 12.27 -9.18 8.31
C LEU A 3 13.79 -9.39 8.22
N PRO A 4 14.36 -9.61 7.02
CA PRO A 4 15.80 -9.60 6.80
C PRO A 4 16.44 -8.27 7.21
N GLY A 5 17.65 -8.30 7.76
CA GLY A 5 18.34 -7.10 8.23
C GLY A 5 18.58 -6.08 7.11
N SER A 6 18.97 -6.55 5.90
CA SER A 6 19.14 -5.69 4.71
C SER A 6 17.86 -4.94 4.36
N LEU A 7 16.72 -5.64 4.40
CA LEU A 7 15.43 -5.02 4.12
C LEU A 7 15.07 -3.98 5.19
N VAL A 8 15.34 -4.25 6.47
CA VAL A 8 15.12 -3.27 7.55
C VAL A 8 15.95 -2.00 7.32
N GLU A 9 17.22 -2.13 6.95
CA GLU A 9 18.09 -0.99 6.61
C GLU A 9 17.58 -0.21 5.39
N CYS A 10 17.13 -0.92 4.35
CA CYS A 10 16.55 -0.32 3.16
C CYS A 10 15.28 0.49 3.49
N LEU A 11 14.38 -0.07 4.30
CA LEU A 11 13.15 0.60 4.76
C LEU A 11 13.45 1.83 5.62
N ALA A 12 14.41 1.74 6.55
CA ALA A 12 14.85 2.87 7.38
C ALA A 12 15.42 4.00 6.53
N LYS A 13 16.18 3.67 5.48
CA LYS A 13 16.68 4.66 4.52
C LYS A 13 15.54 5.38 3.79
N HIS A 14 14.56 4.65 3.28
CA HIS A 14 13.39 5.27 2.62
C HIS A 14 12.61 6.20 3.54
N LEU A 15 12.42 5.80 4.80
CA LEU A 15 11.77 6.65 5.80
C LEU A 15 12.59 7.92 6.07
N SER A 16 13.91 7.76 6.20
CA SER A 16 14.82 8.89 6.44
C SER A 16 14.80 9.89 5.26
N ASP A 17 14.83 9.38 4.03
CA ASP A 17 14.77 10.19 2.83
C ASP A 17 13.40 10.90 2.72
N HIS A 18 12.30 10.20 3.02
CA HIS A 18 10.94 10.75 2.98
C HIS A 18 10.72 11.88 4.01
N LEU A 19 11.29 11.73 5.20
CA LEU A 19 11.14 12.67 6.31
C LEU A 19 12.24 13.72 6.37
N ALA A 20 13.27 13.61 5.52
CA ALA A 20 14.46 14.45 5.51
C ALA A 20 15.17 14.49 6.87
N ARG A 21 15.16 13.39 7.61
CA ARG A 21 15.84 13.21 8.91
C ARG A 21 16.10 11.73 9.20
N PRO A 22 17.08 11.38 10.04
CA PRO A 22 17.35 10.00 10.40
C PRO A 22 16.13 9.32 11.05
N VAL A 23 15.80 8.12 10.58
CA VAL A 23 14.76 7.26 11.13
C VAL A 23 15.34 5.88 11.40
N ASP A 24 15.19 5.43 12.64
CA ASP A 24 15.58 4.10 13.09
C ASP A 24 14.33 3.25 13.29
N ILE A 25 14.35 2.02 12.76
CA ILE A 25 13.31 1.03 12.99
C ILE A 25 13.68 0.25 14.26
N GLU A 26 12.87 0.41 15.30
CA GLU A 26 13.10 -0.18 16.62
C GLU A 26 12.50 -1.59 16.72
N GLU A 27 11.35 -1.82 16.09
CA GLU A 27 10.66 -3.12 16.12
C GLU A 27 9.83 -3.33 14.84
N CYS A 28 9.77 -4.60 14.39
CA CYS A 28 8.91 -5.07 13.31
C CYS A 28 7.87 -6.04 13.87
N VAL A 29 6.64 -5.58 14.00
CA VAL A 29 5.53 -6.36 14.58
C VAL A 29 4.69 -6.97 13.46
N VAL A 30 4.55 -8.29 13.45
CA VAL A 30 3.70 -8.98 12.46
C VAL A 30 2.25 -8.52 12.60
N VAL A 31 1.63 -8.15 11.49
CA VAL A 31 0.20 -7.80 11.42
C VAL A 31 -0.53 -8.92 10.71
N GLY A 32 -1.42 -9.59 11.42
CA GLY A 32 -2.22 -10.68 10.85
C GLY A 32 -3.28 -10.20 9.85
N GLY A 33 -3.70 -11.11 8.96
CA GLY A 33 -4.86 -10.87 8.07
C GLY A 33 -4.58 -10.92 6.57
N GLY A 34 -3.33 -11.08 6.12
CA GLY A 34 -2.98 -11.31 4.72
C GLY A 34 -2.71 -12.80 4.43
N SER A 35 -3.22 -13.31 3.30
CA SER A 35 -2.95 -14.69 2.86
C SER A 35 -1.87 -14.79 1.76
N ILE A 36 -1.46 -13.66 1.19
CA ILE A 36 -0.56 -13.60 0.03
C ILE A 36 0.76 -12.93 0.39
N ASN A 37 0.71 -11.88 1.21
CA ASN A 37 1.85 -11.08 1.60
C ASN A 37 2.06 -11.18 3.11
N ASP A 38 3.31 -11.16 3.55
CA ASP A 38 3.65 -10.88 4.93
C ASP A 38 3.44 -9.37 5.18
N ALA A 39 2.84 -9.04 6.31
CA ALA A 39 2.58 -7.65 6.67
C ALA A 39 3.14 -7.34 8.06
N TYR A 40 3.76 -6.18 8.18
CA TYR A 40 4.38 -5.73 9.43
C TYR A 40 4.00 -4.29 9.73
N ARG A 41 3.86 -4.00 11.02
CA ARG A 41 3.90 -2.66 11.54
C ARG A 41 5.33 -2.38 11.98
N LEU A 42 5.89 -1.30 11.50
CA LEU A 42 7.20 -0.81 11.91
C LEU A 42 7.01 0.21 13.04
N GLU A 43 7.61 -0.05 14.19
CA GLU A 43 7.78 0.94 15.26
C GLU A 43 9.09 1.66 15.04
N THR A 44 9.09 2.98 15.02
CA THR A 44 10.26 3.80 14.75
C THR A 44 10.37 4.95 15.75
N ASN A 45 11.53 5.60 15.81
CA ASN A 45 11.74 6.82 16.57
C ASN A 45 10.89 8.02 16.07
N ASP A 46 10.19 7.89 14.94
CA ASP A 46 9.29 8.91 14.36
C ASP A 46 7.80 8.55 14.45
N GLY A 47 7.46 7.33 14.84
CA GLY A 47 6.09 6.83 14.86
C GLY A 47 5.95 5.48 14.18
N ARG A 48 4.80 5.25 13.56
CA ARG A 48 4.44 3.94 13.03
C ARG A 48 4.26 3.98 11.53
N TYR A 49 4.73 2.89 10.87
CA TYR A 49 4.56 2.68 9.44
C TYR A 49 4.05 1.26 9.19
N PHE A 50 3.59 1.02 7.97
CA PHE A 50 3.11 -0.29 7.55
C PHE A 50 3.90 -0.77 6.35
N VAL A 51 4.35 -2.01 6.35
CA VAL A 51 5.02 -2.61 5.20
C VAL A 51 4.40 -3.95 4.85
N LYS A 52 4.19 -4.16 3.56
CA LYS A 52 3.91 -5.47 2.96
C LYS A 52 5.16 -5.97 2.29
N VAL A 53 5.41 -7.26 2.44
CA VAL A 53 6.58 -7.95 1.85
C VAL A 53 6.14 -9.21 1.14
N ASN A 54 6.81 -9.55 0.05
CA ASN A 54 6.51 -10.67 -0.81
C ASN A 54 7.78 -11.07 -1.57
N GLN A 55 7.83 -12.28 -2.14
CA GLN A 55 8.92 -12.68 -3.02
C GLN A 55 8.82 -11.94 -4.37
N ALA A 56 9.90 -11.31 -4.79
CA ALA A 56 9.92 -10.42 -5.97
C ALA A 56 9.61 -11.17 -7.28
N ASP A 57 10.12 -12.41 -7.42
CA ASP A 57 9.94 -13.24 -8.61
C ASP A 57 8.54 -13.83 -8.74
N ARG A 58 7.83 -14.02 -7.62
CA ARG A 58 6.53 -14.69 -7.58
C ARG A 58 5.40 -13.84 -8.18
N TYR A 59 5.43 -12.53 -7.94
CA TYR A 59 4.40 -11.60 -8.39
C TYR A 59 5.03 -10.33 -8.94
N PRO A 60 5.53 -10.33 -10.17
CA PRO A 60 6.18 -9.16 -10.77
C PRO A 60 5.27 -7.93 -10.77
N SER A 61 5.80 -6.79 -10.33
CA SER A 61 5.08 -5.50 -10.29
C SER A 61 3.82 -5.47 -9.39
N PHE A 62 3.60 -6.47 -8.53
CA PHE A 62 2.43 -6.56 -7.66
C PHE A 62 2.25 -5.30 -6.80
N PHE A 63 3.29 -4.92 -6.08
CA PHE A 63 3.23 -3.73 -5.22
C PHE A 63 3.27 -2.42 -6.00
N ALA A 64 3.86 -2.39 -7.19
CA ALA A 64 3.77 -1.22 -8.06
C ALA A 64 2.33 -0.98 -8.55
N ALA A 65 1.60 -2.05 -8.86
CA ALA A 65 0.18 -1.96 -9.22
C ALA A 65 -0.70 -1.53 -8.02
N GLU A 66 -0.42 -2.03 -6.81
CA GLU A 66 -1.12 -1.61 -5.59
C GLU A 66 -0.84 -0.14 -5.26
N ALA A 67 0.42 0.29 -5.37
CA ALA A 67 0.81 1.69 -5.15
C ALA A 67 0.10 2.65 -6.13
N ASP A 68 0.03 2.28 -7.42
CA ASP A 68 -0.71 3.05 -8.43
C ASP A 68 -2.20 3.14 -8.08
N GLY A 69 -2.83 2.03 -7.69
CA GLY A 69 -4.22 2.01 -7.26
C GLY A 69 -4.49 2.92 -6.06
N LEU A 70 -3.63 2.87 -5.03
CA LEU A 70 -3.71 3.76 -3.87
C LEU A 70 -3.55 5.23 -4.28
N GLY A 71 -2.60 5.53 -5.17
CA GLY A 71 -2.39 6.88 -5.70
C GLY A 71 -3.62 7.41 -6.44
N ARG A 72 -4.25 6.60 -7.31
CA ARG A 72 -5.47 6.95 -8.05
C ARG A 72 -6.65 7.23 -7.11
N ILE A 73 -6.88 6.37 -6.11
CA ILE A 73 -7.94 6.58 -5.13
C ILE A 73 -7.65 7.84 -4.31
N GLY A 74 -6.42 8.01 -3.84
CA GLY A 74 -6.01 9.19 -3.06
C GLY A 74 -6.18 10.50 -3.82
N ALA A 75 -5.88 10.52 -5.12
CA ALA A 75 -6.04 11.69 -5.98
C ALA A 75 -7.49 12.20 -6.07
N THR A 76 -8.47 11.30 -5.90
CA THR A 76 -9.90 11.69 -5.88
C THR A 76 -10.31 12.47 -4.64
N SER A 77 -9.55 12.38 -3.55
CA SER A 77 -9.86 12.99 -2.25
C SER A 77 -11.24 12.60 -1.67
N THR A 78 -11.84 11.51 -2.17
CA THR A 78 -13.18 11.06 -1.73
C THR A 78 -13.13 10.21 -0.48
N MET A 79 -12.03 9.47 -0.29
CA MET A 79 -11.79 8.65 0.91
C MET A 79 -10.31 8.63 1.26
N ARG A 80 -10.04 8.46 2.55
CA ARG A 80 -8.67 8.33 3.04
C ARG A 80 -8.11 6.97 2.66
N VAL A 81 -6.95 6.98 2.03
CA VAL A 81 -6.10 5.82 1.81
C VAL A 81 -4.71 6.08 2.41
N PRO A 82 -3.94 5.04 2.77
CA PRO A 82 -2.58 5.24 3.26
C PRO A 82 -1.70 5.85 2.16
N LYS A 83 -0.85 6.78 2.53
CA LYS A 83 0.17 7.34 1.61
C LYS A 83 1.21 6.26 1.32
N VAL A 84 1.55 6.12 0.05
CA VAL A 84 2.69 5.32 -0.38
C VAL A 84 3.97 6.11 -0.11
N ILE A 85 4.88 5.52 0.66
CA ILE A 85 6.19 6.11 0.99
C ILE A 85 7.24 5.58 0.03
N ALA A 86 7.29 4.26 -0.15
CA ALA A 86 8.18 3.62 -1.09
C ALA A 86 7.59 2.30 -1.61
N VAL A 87 7.99 1.92 -2.80
CA VAL A 87 7.82 0.59 -3.37
C VAL A 87 9.13 0.19 -4.02
N GLY A 88 9.56 -1.05 -3.82
CA GLY A 88 10.84 -1.51 -4.35
C GLY A 88 11.11 -2.97 -4.09
N GLU A 89 12.36 -3.33 -4.32
CA GLU A 89 12.88 -4.68 -4.12
C GLU A 89 14.20 -4.59 -3.34
N ASP A 90 14.44 -5.55 -2.47
CA ASP A 90 15.70 -5.79 -1.77
C ASP A 90 16.02 -7.28 -1.85
N HIS A 91 17.04 -7.65 -2.60
CA HIS A 91 17.39 -9.03 -2.92
C HIS A 91 16.20 -9.79 -3.52
N ASP A 92 15.72 -10.82 -2.84
CA ASP A 92 14.60 -11.66 -3.28
C ASP A 92 13.23 -11.15 -2.80
N ASP A 93 13.21 -10.08 -2.00
CA ASP A 93 12.01 -9.50 -1.42
C ASP A 93 11.55 -8.27 -2.20
N SER A 94 10.26 -8.21 -2.53
CA SER A 94 9.57 -6.98 -2.93
C SER A 94 8.81 -6.39 -1.75
N TYR A 95 8.66 -5.07 -1.70
CA TYR A 95 7.97 -4.40 -0.60
C TYR A 95 7.15 -3.20 -1.03
N LEU A 96 6.14 -2.90 -0.21
CA LEU A 96 5.33 -1.68 -0.27
C LEU A 96 5.28 -1.06 1.12
N LEU A 97 5.93 0.10 1.27
CA LEU A 97 6.00 0.88 2.51
C LEU A 97 4.95 1.99 2.50
N LEU A 98 4.11 2.01 3.53
CA LEU A 98 2.93 2.86 3.63
C LEU A 98 2.87 3.62 4.96
N GLU A 99 2.12 4.71 4.97
CA GLU A 99 1.61 5.35 6.19
C GLU A 99 0.85 4.31 7.04
N TRP A 100 1.07 4.34 8.37
CA TRP A 100 0.23 3.60 9.31
C TRP A 100 -1.07 4.35 9.58
N ILE A 101 -2.21 3.72 9.28
CA ILE A 101 -3.52 4.23 9.65
C ILE A 101 -4.03 3.42 10.84
N ALA A 102 -4.09 4.05 12.00
CA ALA A 102 -4.62 3.39 13.20
C ALA A 102 -6.13 3.15 13.07
N SER A 103 -6.55 1.96 13.51
CA SER A 103 -7.99 1.67 13.65
C SER A 103 -8.62 2.55 14.73
N GLY A 104 -9.83 3.00 14.48
CA GLY A 104 -10.61 3.78 15.44
C GLY A 104 -12.01 3.18 15.66
N PRO A 105 -12.76 3.66 16.67
CA PRO A 105 -14.12 3.24 16.88
C PRO A 105 -15.02 3.71 15.74
N LYS A 106 -15.94 2.85 15.33
CA LYS A 106 -16.96 3.21 14.35
C LYS A 106 -17.99 4.12 15.01
N THR A 107 -18.18 5.30 14.44
CA THR A 107 -19.27 6.22 14.87
C THR A 107 -20.63 5.67 14.38
N PRO A 108 -21.76 6.13 14.94
CA PRO A 108 -23.09 5.77 14.42
C PRO A 108 -23.28 6.13 12.93
N ALA A 109 -22.62 7.20 12.46
CA ALA A 109 -22.68 7.63 11.06
C ALA A 109 -21.70 6.90 10.11
N PHE A 110 -20.78 6.07 10.64
CA PHE A 110 -19.67 5.47 9.88
C PHE A 110 -20.10 4.86 8.54
N TRP A 111 -21.13 4.00 8.55
CA TRP A 111 -21.57 3.32 7.33
C TRP A 111 -22.20 4.26 6.31
N SER A 112 -22.92 5.27 6.79
CA SER A 112 -23.51 6.29 5.93
C SER A 112 -22.43 7.18 5.29
N ASP A 113 -21.41 7.56 6.05
CA ASP A 113 -20.30 8.37 5.57
C ASP A 113 -19.44 7.56 4.58
N PHE A 114 -19.15 6.31 4.91
CA PHE A 114 -18.42 5.41 4.01
C PHE A 114 -19.18 5.21 2.68
N GLY A 115 -20.50 4.96 2.72
CA GLY A 115 -21.32 4.80 1.52
C GLY A 115 -21.33 6.07 0.65
N ARG A 116 -21.40 7.25 1.25
CA ARG A 116 -21.30 8.53 0.53
C ARG A 116 -19.93 8.71 -0.13
N SER A 117 -18.86 8.40 0.59
CA SER A 117 -17.49 8.47 0.06
C SER A 117 -17.29 7.50 -1.10
N LEU A 118 -17.79 6.27 -0.98
CA LEU A 118 -17.72 5.26 -2.04
C LEU A 118 -18.52 5.70 -3.27
N ALA A 119 -19.73 6.23 -3.09
CA ALA A 119 -20.54 6.78 -4.18
C ALA A 119 -19.86 7.98 -4.86
N ALA A 120 -19.17 8.83 -4.10
CA ALA A 120 -18.39 9.93 -4.66
C ALA A 120 -17.19 9.41 -5.48
N LEU A 121 -16.48 8.39 -4.99
CA LEU A 121 -15.40 7.72 -5.72
C LEU A 121 -15.88 7.19 -7.08
N HIS A 122 -17.03 6.51 -7.11
CA HIS A 122 -17.58 5.93 -8.34
C HIS A 122 -18.10 6.97 -9.36
N ARG A 123 -18.12 8.25 -9.03
CA ARG A 123 -18.41 9.34 -9.99
C ARG A 123 -17.20 9.80 -10.78
N HIS A 124 -16.00 9.39 -10.38
CA HIS A 124 -14.80 9.67 -11.16
C HIS A 124 -14.76 8.74 -12.37
N THR A 125 -14.61 9.33 -13.54
CA THR A 125 -14.60 8.64 -14.83
C THR A 125 -13.29 8.87 -15.56
N ALA A 126 -13.00 8.00 -16.52
CA ALA A 126 -11.88 8.12 -17.44
C ALA A 126 -12.41 8.16 -18.90
N PRO A 127 -11.60 8.59 -19.88
CA PRO A 127 -12.00 8.63 -21.29
C PRO A 127 -12.27 7.25 -21.91
N ALA A 128 -11.69 6.19 -21.34
CA ALA A 128 -11.82 4.81 -21.81
C ALA A 128 -12.03 3.86 -20.62
N PHE A 129 -12.49 2.64 -20.88
CA PHE A 129 -12.50 1.55 -19.93
C PHE A 129 -11.14 0.89 -19.88
N GLY A 130 -10.76 0.33 -18.71
CA GLY A 130 -9.49 -0.34 -18.51
C GLY A 130 -8.47 0.54 -17.77
N LEU A 131 -7.23 0.10 -17.79
CA LEU A 131 -6.07 0.78 -17.20
C LEU A 131 -4.85 0.57 -18.09
N GLU A 132 -3.86 1.45 -17.98
CA GLU A 132 -2.60 1.38 -18.73
C GLU A 132 -1.72 0.18 -18.32
N ARG A 133 -2.05 -0.47 -17.21
CA ARG A 133 -1.33 -1.64 -16.69
C ARG A 133 -2.27 -2.70 -16.17
N ASP A 134 -1.80 -3.92 -16.23
CA ASP A 134 -2.43 -5.02 -15.54
C ASP A 134 -2.23 -4.90 -14.03
N ASN A 135 -3.13 -5.49 -13.25
CA ASN A 135 -3.05 -5.60 -11.80
C ASN A 135 -3.42 -7.02 -11.34
N TYR A 136 -3.72 -7.19 -10.07
CA TYR A 136 -4.00 -8.48 -9.48
C TYR A 136 -5.31 -8.48 -8.69
N ILE A 137 -6.04 -9.59 -8.77
CA ILE A 137 -7.12 -9.94 -7.84
C ILE A 137 -6.64 -11.16 -7.05
N GLY A 138 -6.19 -10.94 -5.83
CA GLY A 138 -5.49 -11.99 -5.09
C GLY A 138 -4.20 -12.36 -5.81
N THR A 139 -4.04 -13.64 -6.19
CA THR A 139 -2.89 -14.14 -6.95
C THR A 139 -3.12 -14.17 -8.48
N LEU A 140 -4.32 -13.81 -8.92
CA LEU A 140 -4.70 -13.86 -10.33
C LEU A 140 -4.36 -12.53 -11.01
N VAL A 141 -3.65 -12.61 -12.14
CA VAL A 141 -3.42 -11.45 -13.00
C VAL A 141 -4.74 -11.02 -13.64
N GLN A 142 -5.10 -9.76 -13.45
CA GLN A 142 -6.22 -9.12 -14.09
C GLN A 142 -5.72 -8.27 -15.26
N ARG A 143 -6.13 -8.61 -16.46
CA ARG A 143 -5.80 -7.84 -17.67
C ARG A 143 -6.75 -6.65 -17.77
N ASN A 144 -6.15 -5.46 -17.87
CA ASN A 144 -6.87 -4.18 -17.89
C ASN A 144 -6.64 -3.39 -19.18
N THR A 145 -6.44 -4.07 -20.31
CA THR A 145 -6.23 -3.38 -21.58
C THR A 145 -7.34 -2.36 -21.84
N GLU A 146 -6.96 -1.13 -22.11
CA GLU A 146 -7.91 -0.06 -22.42
C GLU A 146 -8.70 -0.36 -23.70
N HIS A 147 -9.99 -0.04 -23.68
CA HIS A 147 -10.86 -0.12 -24.86
C HIS A 147 -11.91 1.00 -24.81
N PRO A 148 -12.35 1.52 -25.98
CA PRO A 148 -13.48 2.42 -26.05
C PRO A 148 -14.74 1.72 -25.59
N GLY A 149 -15.67 2.46 -24.94
CA GLY A 149 -16.98 1.98 -24.49
C GLY A 149 -17.92 1.66 -25.65
#